data_144f78b3acd011701a27286879792530
#
_entry.id   144f78b3acd011701a27286879792530
#
_cell.length_a   1.000
_cell.length_b   1.000
_cell.length_c   1.000
_cell.angle_alpha   90.00
_cell.angle_beta   90.00
_cell.angle_gamma   90.00
#
_symmetry.space_group_name_H-M   'P 1'
#
loop_
_entity.id
_entity.type
_entity.pdbx_description
1 polymer ?
#
loop_
_entity_poly.entity_id
_entity_poly.type
_entity_poly.pdbx_seq_one_letter_code
_entity_poly.pdbx_strand_id
1 'polypeptide(L)'
;EQQKMAQERCEGLDVTILLQDYRDLNDQFDRIVSVGMFEHVGPKNYDTYFAVVDRNLKPEGIFLLHTIGSKKTDLNVDPWINKYIFPNGCLPSVRQIAQSSEPHFVMEDWHNFGSDYDKTLMAWHERFNQAWPELSSRYSATFRRMFNYYLCACAGAFRARDIELWQVLFSRGVEGGIRV
;
A
#
# COMPACT_ATOMS: atom_id res chain seq x y z
N GLU A 1 -15.19 5.96 -12.77
CA GLU A 1 -14.25 5.75 -13.90
C GLU A 1 -13.37 4.51 -13.66
N GLN A 2 -12.60 4.44 -12.56
CA GLN A 2 -11.69 3.33 -12.28
C GLN A 2 -12.37 1.96 -12.26
N GLN A 3 -13.56 1.85 -11.62
CA GLN A 3 -14.32 0.61 -11.59
C GLN A 3 -14.65 0.12 -13.02
N LYS A 4 -15.15 1.02 -13.88
CA LYS A 4 -15.49 0.68 -15.25
C LYS A 4 -14.28 0.19 -16.04
N MET A 5 -13.16 0.89 -15.95
CA MET A 5 -11.90 0.47 -16.58
C MET A 5 -11.41 -0.90 -16.07
N ALA A 6 -11.54 -1.15 -14.76
CA ALA A 6 -11.15 -2.42 -14.17
C ALA A 6 -12.07 -3.55 -14.66
N GLN A 7 -13.38 -3.33 -14.72
CA GLN A 7 -14.35 -4.28 -15.27
C GLN A 7 -14.06 -4.62 -16.72
N GLU A 8 -13.81 -3.61 -17.57
CA GLU A 8 -13.45 -3.79 -18.98
C GLU A 8 -12.16 -4.61 -19.14
N ARG A 9 -11.15 -4.38 -18.28
CA ARG A 9 -9.87 -5.15 -18.31
C ARG A 9 -10.01 -6.59 -17.83
N CYS A 10 -11.00 -6.85 -16.98
CA CYS A 10 -11.25 -8.19 -16.43
C CYS A 10 -12.34 -8.94 -17.18
N GLU A 11 -12.79 -8.43 -18.34
CA GLU A 11 -13.79 -9.11 -19.14
C GLU A 11 -13.30 -10.50 -19.59
N GLY A 12 -14.12 -11.53 -19.35
CA GLY A 12 -13.77 -12.92 -19.62
C GLY A 12 -12.89 -13.61 -18.57
N LEU A 13 -12.51 -12.90 -17.50
CA LEU A 13 -11.81 -13.46 -16.33
C LEU A 13 -12.80 -13.74 -15.19
N ASP A 14 -12.49 -14.74 -14.36
CA ASP A 14 -13.22 -15.00 -13.12
C ASP A 14 -12.83 -13.97 -12.04
N VAL A 15 -13.19 -12.71 -12.29
CA VAL A 15 -12.86 -11.56 -11.43
C VAL A 15 -14.10 -10.69 -11.25
N THR A 16 -14.44 -10.39 -10.02
CA THR A 16 -15.53 -9.47 -9.66
C THR A 16 -14.94 -8.15 -9.13
N ILE A 17 -15.27 -7.03 -9.78
CA ILE A 17 -14.86 -5.69 -9.36
C ILE A 17 -16.00 -5.02 -8.60
N LEU A 18 -15.80 -4.80 -7.30
CA LEU A 18 -16.76 -4.14 -6.42
C LEU A 18 -16.36 -2.68 -6.17
N LEU A 19 -17.33 -1.78 -6.16
CA LEU A 19 -17.18 -0.42 -5.65
C LEU A 19 -17.88 -0.36 -4.28
N GLN A 20 -17.13 -0.62 -3.23
CA GLN A 20 -17.66 -0.79 -1.90
C GLN A 20 -16.65 -0.29 -0.86
N ASP A 21 -17.13 0.24 0.25
CA ASP A 21 -16.29 0.50 1.40
C ASP A 21 -15.84 -0.85 2.00
N TYR A 22 -14.54 -1.00 2.27
CA TYR A 22 -14.00 -2.25 2.81
C TYR A 22 -14.66 -2.64 4.14
N ARG A 23 -15.16 -1.67 4.90
CA ARG A 23 -15.84 -1.90 6.18
C ARG A 23 -17.18 -2.63 6.04
N ASP A 24 -17.79 -2.54 4.86
CA ASP A 24 -19.06 -3.19 4.54
C ASP A 24 -18.88 -4.61 3.96
N LEU A 25 -17.63 -5.05 3.78
CA LEU A 25 -17.35 -6.43 3.38
C LEU A 25 -17.85 -7.41 4.45
N ASN A 26 -18.59 -8.43 4.01
CA ASN A 26 -19.12 -9.49 4.86
C ASN A 26 -19.16 -10.80 4.07
N ASP A 27 -18.00 -11.35 3.79
CA ASP A 27 -17.79 -12.58 3.03
C ASP A 27 -16.62 -13.37 3.64
N GLN A 28 -16.35 -14.57 3.12
CA GLN A 28 -15.29 -15.43 3.62
C GLN A 28 -14.29 -15.75 2.52
N PHE A 29 -13.04 -15.33 2.72
CA PHE A 29 -11.96 -15.47 1.75
C PHE A 29 -10.85 -16.41 2.25
N ASP A 30 -10.31 -17.22 1.34
CA ASP A 30 -9.13 -18.05 1.60
C ASP A 30 -7.86 -17.20 1.69
N ARG A 31 -7.81 -16.13 0.90
CA ARG A 31 -6.67 -15.20 0.82
C ARG A 31 -7.17 -13.77 0.74
N ILE A 32 -6.56 -12.90 1.53
CA ILE A 32 -6.80 -11.45 1.47
C ILE A 32 -5.47 -10.78 1.16
N VAL A 33 -5.48 -9.83 0.22
CA VAL A 33 -4.31 -9.02 -0.12
C VAL A 33 -4.71 -7.55 -0.10
N SER A 34 -3.93 -6.74 0.60
CA SER A 34 -4.11 -5.29 0.65
C SER A 34 -2.82 -4.62 0.19
N VAL A 35 -2.90 -3.82 -0.89
CA VAL A 35 -1.74 -3.19 -1.52
C VAL A 35 -1.95 -1.69 -1.63
N GLY A 36 -1.11 -0.90 -0.95
CA GLY A 36 -1.10 0.56 -1.03
C GLY A 36 -2.38 1.24 -0.54
N MET A 37 -3.19 0.53 0.25
CA MET A 37 -4.44 1.05 0.80
C MET A 37 -4.24 1.51 2.26
N PHE A 38 -3.41 0.81 3.03
CA PHE A 38 -3.28 1.00 4.48
C PHE A 38 -2.78 2.40 4.84
N GLU A 39 -1.97 3.01 3.97
CA GLU A 39 -1.49 4.39 4.07
C GLU A 39 -2.62 5.43 4.06
N HIS A 40 -3.80 5.06 3.56
CA HIS A 40 -4.98 5.92 3.49
C HIS A 40 -6.07 5.57 4.51
N VAL A 41 -5.89 4.50 5.27
CA VAL A 41 -6.82 4.07 6.33
C VAL A 41 -6.76 5.03 7.52
N GLY A 42 -5.56 5.43 7.90
CA GLY A 42 -5.28 6.33 9.01
C GLY A 42 -5.28 5.66 10.39
N PRO A 43 -4.46 6.14 11.32
CA PRO A 43 -4.21 5.46 12.61
C PRO A 43 -5.45 5.21 13.48
N LYS A 44 -6.45 6.05 13.37
CA LYS A 44 -7.72 5.90 14.12
C LYS A 44 -8.56 4.70 13.66
N ASN A 45 -8.27 4.17 12.47
CA ASN A 45 -9.05 3.10 11.87
C ASN A 45 -8.26 1.78 11.75
N TYR A 46 -7.01 1.71 12.20
CA TYR A 46 -6.19 0.51 12.06
C TYR A 46 -6.80 -0.70 12.77
N ASP A 47 -7.33 -0.53 13.98
CA ASP A 47 -8.02 -1.62 14.71
C ASP A 47 -9.27 -2.10 13.95
N THR A 48 -10.07 -1.17 13.43
CA THR A 48 -11.22 -1.49 12.59
C THR A 48 -10.80 -2.24 11.31
N TYR A 49 -9.70 -1.81 10.69
CA TYR A 49 -9.18 -2.45 9.49
C TYR A 49 -8.79 -3.92 9.76
N PHE A 50 -8.02 -4.20 10.81
CA PHE A 50 -7.64 -5.56 11.14
C PHE A 50 -8.85 -6.41 11.58
N ALA A 51 -9.81 -5.85 12.30
CA ALA A 51 -11.06 -6.53 12.64
C ALA A 51 -11.90 -6.89 11.39
N VAL A 52 -11.90 -6.04 10.36
CA VAL A 52 -12.55 -6.33 9.07
C VAL A 52 -11.85 -7.48 8.36
N VAL A 53 -10.53 -7.47 8.29
CA VAL A 53 -9.75 -8.56 7.69
C VAL A 53 -10.03 -9.86 8.44
N ASP A 54 -10.00 -9.84 9.76
CA ASP A 54 -10.23 -11.01 10.61
C ASP A 54 -11.61 -11.64 10.36
N ARG A 55 -12.70 -10.87 10.40
CA ARG A 55 -14.04 -11.40 10.18
C ARG A 55 -14.25 -11.97 8.78
N ASN A 56 -13.48 -11.51 7.78
CA ASN A 56 -13.63 -11.94 6.39
C ASN A 56 -12.61 -13.02 5.98
N LEU A 57 -11.62 -13.34 6.82
CA LEU A 57 -10.62 -14.36 6.54
C LEU A 57 -11.09 -15.72 7.09
N LYS A 58 -11.05 -16.78 6.29
CA LYS A 58 -11.32 -18.16 6.73
C LYS A 58 -10.30 -18.61 7.79
N PRO A 59 -10.60 -19.65 8.60
CA PRO A 59 -9.69 -20.13 9.66
C PRO A 59 -8.27 -20.44 9.19
N GLU A 60 -8.09 -21.07 8.04
CA GLU A 60 -6.79 -21.37 7.42
C GLU A 60 -6.38 -20.34 6.38
N GLY A 61 -7.02 -19.17 6.41
CA GLY A 61 -6.75 -18.09 5.48
C GLY A 61 -5.43 -17.40 5.76
N ILE A 62 -4.89 -16.76 4.72
CA ILE A 62 -3.66 -15.97 4.79
C ILE A 62 -3.98 -14.54 4.37
N PHE A 63 -3.47 -13.58 5.12
CA PHE A 63 -3.57 -12.17 4.80
C PHE A 63 -2.20 -11.58 4.52
N LEU A 64 -2.04 -10.92 3.38
CA LEU A 64 -0.86 -10.16 3.00
C LEU A 64 -1.15 -8.66 3.04
N LEU A 65 -0.45 -7.93 3.89
CA LEU A 65 -0.43 -6.48 3.92
C LEU A 65 0.83 -5.97 3.21
N HIS A 66 0.65 -5.27 2.09
CA HIS A 66 1.71 -4.55 1.38
C HIS A 66 1.50 -3.05 1.57
N THR A 67 2.41 -2.40 2.29
CA THR A 67 2.29 -0.98 2.64
C THR A 67 3.64 -0.28 2.73
N ILE A 68 3.67 0.99 2.34
CA ILE A 68 4.78 1.87 2.71
C ILE A 68 4.63 2.20 4.19
N GLY A 69 5.73 2.22 4.91
CA GLY A 69 5.76 2.53 6.33
C GLY A 69 6.92 3.42 6.73
N SER A 70 6.88 3.90 7.95
CA SER A 70 7.91 4.74 8.55
C SER A 70 8.56 4.02 9.73
N LYS A 71 9.87 4.20 9.88
CA LYS A 71 10.62 3.67 11.04
C LYS A 71 10.20 4.32 12.37
N LYS A 72 9.50 5.44 12.33
CA LYS A 72 9.03 6.18 13.52
C LYS A 72 7.52 6.30 13.49
N THR A 73 6.89 6.25 14.67
CA THR A 73 5.49 6.61 14.82
C THR A 73 5.38 8.13 14.77
N ASP A 74 5.02 8.66 13.63
CA ASP A 74 4.79 10.08 13.40
C ASP A 74 3.45 10.24 12.67
N LEU A 75 2.64 11.17 13.14
CA LEU A 75 1.36 11.51 12.50
C LEU A 75 1.49 12.69 11.55
N ASN A 76 2.68 13.32 11.51
CA ASN A 76 2.94 14.40 10.60
C ASN A 76 3.25 13.86 9.21
N VAL A 77 2.49 14.31 8.25
CA VAL A 77 2.71 14.03 6.83
C VAL A 77 3.49 15.19 6.24
N ASP A 78 4.46 14.90 5.39
CA ASP A 78 5.15 15.95 4.64
C ASP A 78 4.12 16.86 3.94
N PRO A 79 4.13 18.19 4.20
CA PRO A 79 3.09 19.10 3.70
C PRO A 79 3.00 19.15 2.17
N TRP A 80 4.13 18.95 1.48
CA TRP A 80 4.17 18.97 0.03
C TRP A 80 3.57 17.66 -0.54
N ILE A 81 3.97 16.52 0.00
CA ILE A 81 3.41 15.20 -0.37
C ILE A 81 1.91 15.18 -0.10
N ASN A 82 1.48 15.64 1.07
CA ASN A 82 0.06 15.72 1.43
C ASN A 82 -0.75 16.60 0.48
N LYS A 83 -0.17 17.73 0.05
CA LYS A 83 -0.88 18.68 -0.81
C LYS A 83 -0.98 18.21 -2.26
N TYR A 84 0.07 17.60 -2.81
CA TYR A 84 0.18 17.42 -4.25
C TYR A 84 0.14 15.98 -4.72
N ILE A 85 0.42 15.00 -3.87
CA ILE A 85 0.58 13.60 -4.27
C ILE A 85 -0.42 12.69 -3.55
N PHE A 86 -0.39 12.63 -2.21
CA PHE A 86 -1.20 11.74 -1.40
C PHE A 86 -1.93 12.49 -0.29
N PRO A 87 -3.02 13.20 -0.62
CA PRO A 87 -3.82 13.91 0.38
C PRO A 87 -4.30 12.95 1.48
N ASN A 88 -4.11 13.36 2.74
CA ASN A 88 -4.47 12.60 3.94
C ASN A 88 -3.78 11.23 4.08
N GLY A 89 -2.71 10.96 3.33
CA GLY A 89 -1.90 9.77 3.52
C GLY A 89 -1.15 9.82 4.85
N CYS A 90 -1.05 8.70 5.55
CA CYS A 90 -0.29 8.57 6.78
C CYS A 90 0.44 7.23 6.79
N LEU A 91 1.77 7.28 6.86
CA LEU A 91 2.57 6.06 6.85
C LEU A 91 2.54 5.40 8.24
N PRO A 92 2.16 4.11 8.32
CA PRO A 92 2.18 3.37 9.56
C PRO A 92 3.61 3.13 10.02
N SER A 93 3.79 2.97 11.33
CA SER A 93 5.01 2.41 11.92
C SER A 93 4.85 0.92 12.21
N VAL A 94 5.99 0.22 12.40
CA VAL A 94 6.00 -1.18 12.86
C VAL A 94 5.15 -1.36 14.11
N ARG A 95 5.29 -0.43 15.07
CA ARG A 95 4.52 -0.44 16.32
C ARG A 95 3.00 -0.41 16.08
N GLN A 96 2.53 0.45 15.18
CA GLN A 96 1.11 0.61 14.92
C GLN A 96 0.53 -0.64 14.23
N ILE A 97 1.26 -1.20 13.26
CA ILE A 97 0.85 -2.45 12.61
C ILE A 97 0.79 -3.58 13.63
N ALA A 98 1.86 -3.77 14.41
CA ALA A 98 1.91 -4.83 15.43
C ALA A 98 0.81 -4.68 16.47
N GLN A 99 0.59 -3.49 17.00
CA GLN A 99 -0.42 -3.22 18.03
C GLN A 99 -1.84 -3.54 17.54
N SER A 100 -2.18 -3.18 16.31
CA SER A 100 -3.53 -3.39 15.78
C SER A 100 -3.74 -4.81 15.22
N SER A 101 -2.68 -5.51 14.82
CA SER A 101 -2.78 -6.89 14.33
C SER A 101 -2.73 -7.95 15.44
N GLU A 102 -2.04 -7.67 16.56
CA GLU A 102 -1.80 -8.62 17.66
C GLU A 102 -3.08 -9.29 18.19
N PRO A 103 -4.24 -8.59 18.34
CA PRO A 103 -5.47 -9.22 18.83
C PRO A 103 -6.10 -10.24 17.85
N HIS A 104 -5.69 -10.21 16.59
CA HIS A 104 -6.36 -10.93 15.50
C HIS A 104 -5.51 -12.01 14.86
N PHE A 105 -4.18 -11.80 14.78
CA PHE A 105 -3.32 -12.58 13.89
C PHE A 105 -1.99 -12.95 14.51
N VAL A 106 -1.46 -14.07 14.04
CA VAL A 106 -0.03 -14.40 14.13
C VAL A 106 0.67 -13.75 12.95
N MET A 107 1.75 -13.01 13.20
CA MET A 107 2.61 -12.46 12.17
C MET A 107 3.61 -13.54 11.75
N GLU A 108 3.47 -14.04 10.53
CA GLU A 108 4.26 -15.17 10.02
C GLU A 108 5.58 -14.72 9.37
N ASP A 109 5.55 -13.59 8.68
CA ASP A 109 6.73 -13.02 8.01
C ASP A 109 6.62 -11.50 7.88
N TRP A 110 7.78 -10.85 7.84
CA TRP A 110 7.91 -9.41 7.58
C TRP A 110 9.08 -9.15 6.65
N HIS A 111 8.78 -8.96 5.37
CA HIS A 111 9.78 -8.65 4.36
C HIS A 111 9.85 -7.14 4.07
N ASN A 112 11.07 -6.59 4.00
CA ASN A 112 11.31 -5.18 3.74
C ASN A 112 11.95 -4.97 2.37
N PHE A 113 11.21 -4.34 1.47
CA PHE A 113 11.60 -4.02 0.09
C PHE A 113 11.99 -2.55 -0.10
N GLY A 114 12.21 -1.80 0.97
CA GLY A 114 12.46 -0.35 0.88
C GLY A 114 13.62 0.00 -0.06
N SER A 115 14.73 -0.75 0.01
CA SER A 115 15.87 -0.55 -0.89
C SER A 115 15.60 -0.85 -2.37
N ASP A 116 14.64 -1.72 -2.65
CA ASP A 116 14.26 -2.07 -4.03
C ASP A 116 13.29 -1.04 -4.60
N TYR A 117 12.50 -0.40 -3.74
CA TYR A 117 11.58 0.63 -4.19
C TYR A 117 12.28 1.94 -4.62
N ASP A 118 13.45 2.26 -4.05
CA ASP A 118 14.35 3.30 -4.58
C ASP A 118 14.66 3.03 -6.05
N LYS A 119 15.07 1.81 -6.40
CA LYS A 119 15.36 1.41 -7.79
C LYS A 119 14.12 1.52 -8.68
N THR A 120 12.97 1.12 -8.17
CA THR A 120 11.68 1.22 -8.87
C THR A 120 11.33 2.67 -9.20
N LEU A 121 11.45 3.58 -8.22
CA LEU A 121 11.18 5.01 -8.41
C LEU A 121 12.14 5.65 -9.41
N MET A 122 13.42 5.27 -9.37
CA MET A 122 14.40 5.76 -10.33
C MET A 122 14.12 5.25 -11.74
N ALA A 123 13.68 4.00 -11.91
CA ALA A 123 13.26 3.47 -13.20
C ALA A 123 11.99 4.18 -13.72
N TRP A 124 11.06 4.55 -12.84
CA TRP A 124 9.90 5.36 -13.23
C TRP A 124 10.31 6.78 -13.63
N HIS A 125 11.25 7.39 -12.91
CA HIS A 125 11.80 8.70 -13.24
C HIS A 125 12.43 8.72 -14.64
N GLU A 126 13.25 7.73 -14.97
CA GLU A 126 13.87 7.59 -16.28
C GLU A 126 12.80 7.45 -17.38
N ARG A 127 11.86 6.51 -17.25
CA ARG A 127 10.79 6.28 -18.22
C ARG A 127 9.89 7.51 -18.40
N PHE A 128 9.57 8.20 -17.32
CA PHE A 128 8.79 9.44 -17.39
C PHE A 128 9.50 10.51 -18.20
N ASN A 129 10.82 10.70 -18.01
CA ASN A 129 11.58 11.68 -18.77
C ASN A 129 11.77 11.29 -20.24
N GLN A 130 11.92 10.00 -20.54
CA GLN A 130 11.95 9.48 -21.92
C GLN A 130 10.60 9.71 -22.63
N ALA A 131 9.48 9.49 -21.94
CA ALA A 131 8.14 9.68 -22.49
C ALA A 131 7.70 11.16 -22.53
N TRP A 132 8.46 12.09 -21.91
CA TRP A 132 8.04 13.47 -21.80
C TRP A 132 7.75 14.19 -23.13
N PRO A 133 8.47 13.98 -24.24
CA PRO A 133 8.12 14.61 -25.53
C PRO A 133 6.66 14.33 -25.95
N GLU A 134 6.19 13.11 -25.75
CA GLU A 134 4.80 12.70 -26.06
C GLU A 134 3.79 13.26 -25.04
N LEU A 135 4.18 13.33 -23.77
CA LEU A 135 3.34 13.79 -22.67
C LEU A 135 3.18 15.32 -22.63
N SER A 136 4.15 16.05 -23.17
CA SER A 136 4.22 17.52 -23.09
C SER A 136 3.04 18.26 -23.73
N SER A 137 2.33 17.61 -24.65
CA SER A 137 1.09 18.14 -25.24
C SER A 137 -0.12 18.10 -24.28
N ARG A 138 -0.08 17.24 -23.26
CA ARG A 138 -1.17 17.04 -22.29
C ARG A 138 -0.87 17.56 -20.89
N TYR A 139 0.40 17.73 -20.56
CA TYR A 139 0.83 18.12 -19.22
C TYR A 139 1.77 19.35 -19.26
N SER A 140 1.64 20.21 -18.26
CA SER A 140 2.45 21.43 -18.15
C SER A 140 3.90 21.17 -17.71
N ALA A 141 4.80 22.12 -17.99
CA ALA A 141 6.17 22.10 -17.46
C ALA A 141 6.20 22.13 -15.92
N THR A 142 5.20 22.73 -15.28
CA THR A 142 5.05 22.68 -13.81
C THR A 142 4.74 21.28 -13.32
N PHE A 143 3.86 20.55 -13.99
CA PHE A 143 3.60 19.14 -13.69
C PHE A 143 4.86 18.30 -13.85
N ARG A 144 5.64 18.50 -14.90
CA ARG A 144 6.90 17.78 -15.09
C ARG A 144 7.87 17.98 -13.91
N ARG A 145 8.05 19.22 -13.46
CA ARG A 145 8.89 19.50 -12.29
C ARG A 145 8.38 18.87 -11.02
N MET A 146 7.08 18.97 -10.78
CA MET A 146 6.40 18.38 -9.64
C MET A 146 6.58 16.85 -9.60
N PHE A 147 6.36 16.17 -10.72
CA PHE A 147 6.45 14.73 -10.79
C PHE A 147 7.89 14.22 -10.68
N ASN A 148 8.86 14.90 -11.30
CA ASN A 148 10.28 14.61 -11.10
C ASN A 148 10.69 14.79 -9.64
N TYR A 149 10.27 15.89 -8.99
CA TYR A 149 10.55 16.11 -7.57
C TYR A 149 9.99 14.99 -6.71
N TYR A 150 8.73 14.61 -6.93
CA TYR A 150 8.08 13.50 -6.23
C TYR A 150 8.91 12.20 -6.32
N LEU A 151 9.23 11.77 -7.53
CA LEU A 151 9.95 10.52 -7.75
C LEU A 151 11.34 10.54 -7.11
N CYS A 152 12.09 11.64 -7.28
CA CYS A 152 13.43 11.77 -6.71
C CYS A 152 13.40 11.90 -5.17
N ALA A 153 12.46 12.67 -4.60
CA ALA A 153 12.35 12.85 -3.17
C ALA A 153 11.97 11.52 -2.47
N CYS A 154 11.01 10.77 -3.02
CA CYS A 154 10.63 9.47 -2.49
C CYS A 154 11.77 8.44 -2.64
N ALA A 155 12.47 8.40 -3.79
CA ALA A 155 13.64 7.54 -3.96
C ALA A 155 14.73 7.86 -2.92
N GLY A 156 14.98 9.15 -2.67
CA GLY A 156 15.90 9.61 -1.63
C GLY A 156 15.49 9.18 -0.22
N ALA A 157 14.20 9.26 0.10
CA ALA A 157 13.66 8.85 1.40
C ALA A 157 13.80 7.33 1.63
N PHE A 158 13.54 6.48 0.62
CA PHE A 158 13.80 5.05 0.69
C PHE A 158 15.30 4.74 0.82
N ARG A 159 16.15 5.42 0.05
CA ARG A 159 17.60 5.26 0.11
C ARG A 159 18.18 5.67 1.46
N ALA A 160 17.64 6.73 2.06
CA ALA A 160 17.99 7.19 3.40
C ALA A 160 17.40 6.32 4.52
N ARG A 161 16.55 5.34 4.19
CA ARG A 161 15.85 4.49 5.16
C ARG A 161 14.96 5.27 6.12
N ASP A 162 14.40 6.40 5.67
CA ASP A 162 13.40 7.16 6.43
C ASP A 162 12.00 6.58 6.25
N ILE A 163 11.73 6.05 5.06
CA ILE A 163 10.54 5.26 4.75
C ILE A 163 10.94 3.89 4.22
N GLU A 164 10.06 2.92 4.40
CA GLU A 164 10.26 1.53 4.03
C GLU A 164 9.06 1.01 3.24
N LEU A 165 9.24 -0.10 2.53
CA LEU A 165 8.15 -0.84 1.91
C LEU A 165 8.09 -2.23 2.50
N TRP A 166 6.95 -2.58 3.08
CA TRP A 166 6.79 -3.86 3.77
C TRP A 166 5.76 -4.75 3.11
N GLN A 167 6.07 -6.03 3.12
CA GLN A 167 5.10 -7.11 2.95
C GLN A 167 5.04 -7.88 4.26
N VAL A 168 3.88 -7.86 4.90
CA VAL A 168 3.66 -8.52 6.18
C VAL A 168 2.64 -9.61 5.97
N LEU A 169 3.01 -10.83 6.31
CA LEU A 169 2.17 -12.01 6.18
C LEU A 169 1.55 -12.37 7.53
N PHE A 170 0.26 -12.58 7.52
CA PHE A 170 -0.52 -12.91 8.71
C PHE A 170 -1.34 -14.18 8.50
N SER A 171 -1.51 -14.94 9.59
CA SER A 171 -2.46 -16.05 9.68
C SER A 171 -3.22 -16.00 11.01
N ARG A 172 -4.20 -16.91 11.19
CA ARG A 172 -4.85 -17.11 12.48
C ARG A 172 -4.15 -18.15 13.36
N GLY A 173 -2.89 -18.48 13.07
CA GLY A 173 -2.16 -19.53 13.74
C GLY A 173 -2.39 -20.91 13.11
N VAL A 174 -1.89 -21.09 11.91
CA VAL A 174 -1.90 -22.39 11.21
C VAL A 174 -0.97 -23.35 11.93
N GLU A 175 -1.48 -24.55 12.27
CA GLU A 175 -0.66 -25.57 12.94
C GLU A 175 0.58 -25.93 12.09
N GLY A 176 1.74 -25.93 12.73
CA GLY A 176 3.03 -26.15 12.06
C GLY A 176 3.61 -24.92 11.35
N GLY A 177 2.91 -23.76 11.38
CA GLY A 177 3.32 -22.52 10.77
C GLY A 177 3.23 -22.51 9.25
N ILE A 178 3.50 -21.34 8.66
CA ILE A 178 3.56 -21.15 7.21
C ILE A 178 5.03 -21.11 6.80
N ARG A 179 5.42 -21.94 5.84
CA ARG A 179 6.76 -21.86 5.25
C ARG A 179 6.73 -20.76 4.16
N VAL A 180 7.52 -19.74 4.36
CA VAL A 180 7.72 -18.61 3.45
C VAL A 180 9.00 -18.78 2.67
#